data_9ddbbc77298f9c446d11377d71a14718
#
_entry.id   9ddbbc77298f9c446d11377d71a14718
#
_cell.length_a   1.000
_cell.length_b   1.000
_cell.length_c   1.000
_cell.angle_alpha   90.00
_cell.angle_beta   90.00
_cell.angle_gamma   90.00
#
_symmetry.space_group_name_H-M   'P 1'
#
loop_
_entity.id
_entity.type
_entity.pdbx_description
1 polymer ?
#
loop_
_entity_poly.entity_id
_entity_poly.type
_entity_poly.pdbx_seq_one_letter_code
_entity_poly.pdbx_strand_id
1 'polypeptide(L)'
;SLIEKFENQNLIKNDEFTYIYNNNVYKYNVDEQKTKDKVDRAVDLKDLVPKILSNSSHFYSYPFIEGNLLSEENDYAIFDNFLLFCKKKVFNKIDLNENETKNFNNDCLSFYKEKTIKRVEMLLEKEDIDNVSYEVNGIKCKPIMNLLDDINWDYLSEGVPYNFHGDFQPENIIHSNGNFTLIDWRERFGTS
;
A
#
# COMPACT_ATOMS: atom_id res chain seq x y z
N SER A 1 3.63 15.65 -30.29
CA SER A 1 4.54 15.86 -29.15
C SER A 1 4.46 14.66 -28.22
N LEU A 2 5.45 14.46 -27.36
CA LEU A 2 5.43 13.42 -26.33
C LEU A 2 4.17 13.49 -25.44
N ILE A 3 3.69 14.68 -25.19
CA ILE A 3 2.49 14.96 -24.34
C ILE A 3 1.22 14.38 -24.96
N GLU A 4 1.00 14.47 -26.27
CA GLU A 4 -0.20 13.94 -26.94
C GLU A 4 -0.32 12.41 -26.94
N LYS A 5 0.81 11.69 -26.80
CA LYS A 5 0.82 10.24 -26.66
C LYS A 5 0.47 9.74 -25.25
N PHE A 6 0.54 10.61 -24.26
CA PHE A 6 0.31 10.28 -22.84
C PHE A 6 -1.15 10.46 -22.38
N GLU A 7 -2.00 11.13 -23.16
CA GLU A 7 -3.37 11.46 -22.74
C GLU A 7 -4.30 10.25 -22.54
N ASN A 8 -3.95 9.08 -23.04
CA ASN A 8 -4.84 7.90 -23.00
C ASN A 8 -4.49 6.84 -21.95
N GLN A 9 -3.48 7.05 -21.08
CA GLN A 9 -3.07 6.06 -20.07
C GLN A 9 -2.78 6.67 -18.68
N ASN A 10 -3.31 7.85 -18.40
CA ASN A 10 -3.04 8.55 -17.14
C ASN A 10 -3.95 8.07 -16.02
N LEU A 11 -3.43 7.23 -15.14
CA LEU A 11 -3.98 7.05 -13.81
C LEU A 11 -3.59 8.28 -12.97
N ILE A 12 -4.41 9.33 -13.03
CA ILE A 12 -4.19 10.58 -12.29
C ILE A 12 -4.71 10.39 -10.86
N LYS A 13 -3.80 10.21 -9.91
CA LYS A 13 -4.03 10.59 -8.51
C LYS A 13 -3.51 12.02 -8.36
N ASN A 14 -4.14 12.87 -7.56
CA ASN A 14 -3.85 14.32 -7.49
C ASN A 14 -2.35 14.67 -7.37
N ASP A 15 -1.50 13.78 -6.83
CA ASP A 15 -0.09 14.03 -6.54
C ASP A 15 0.87 12.99 -7.14
N GLU A 16 0.35 12.00 -7.90
CA GLU A 16 1.14 10.90 -8.45
C GLU A 16 0.66 10.57 -9.87
N PHE A 17 1.61 10.48 -10.83
CA PHE A 17 1.32 10.18 -12.22
C PHE A 17 2.11 8.95 -12.66
N THR A 18 1.49 8.10 -13.48
CA THR A 18 2.12 6.92 -14.05
C THR A 18 2.10 7.03 -15.57
N TYR A 19 3.27 6.86 -16.19
CA TYR A 19 3.43 6.83 -17.62
C TYR A 19 4.07 5.52 -18.06
N ILE A 20 3.61 4.96 -19.16
CA ILE A 20 4.21 3.77 -19.77
C ILE A 20 4.73 4.16 -21.15
N TYR A 21 6.04 4.00 -21.36
CA TYR A 21 6.70 4.33 -22.61
C TYR A 21 7.92 3.45 -22.86
N ASN A 22 8.08 2.96 -24.10
CA ASN A 22 9.19 2.10 -24.52
C ASN A 22 9.45 0.95 -23.54
N ASN A 23 8.40 0.21 -23.17
CA ASN A 23 8.48 -0.93 -22.26
C ASN A 23 9.02 -0.59 -20.85
N ASN A 24 8.86 0.66 -20.43
CA ASN A 24 9.20 1.14 -19.09
C ASN A 24 8.03 1.86 -18.47
N VAL A 25 7.92 1.74 -17.15
CA VAL A 25 7.00 2.50 -16.32
C VAL A 25 7.77 3.65 -15.70
N TYR A 26 7.20 4.84 -15.78
CA TYR A 26 7.71 6.06 -15.17
C TYR A 26 6.69 6.54 -14.15
N LYS A 27 7.13 6.70 -12.92
CA LYS A 27 6.33 7.23 -11.81
C LYS A 27 6.81 8.63 -11.47
N TYR A 28 5.89 9.59 -11.44
CA TYR A 28 6.13 10.95 -11.00
C TYR A 28 5.40 11.21 -9.68
N ASN A 29 6.06 11.83 -8.73
CA ASN A 29 5.45 12.33 -7.50
C ASN A 29 5.73 13.83 -7.37
N VAL A 30 4.72 14.58 -6.94
CA VAL A 30 4.89 16.01 -6.61
C VAL A 30 5.83 16.17 -5.40
N ASP A 31 5.77 15.24 -4.46
CA ASP A 31 6.62 15.20 -3.26
C ASP A 31 7.93 14.45 -3.53
N GLU A 32 9.06 15.18 -3.45
CA GLU A 32 10.41 14.63 -3.62
C GLU A 32 10.75 13.59 -2.56
N GLN A 33 10.35 13.82 -1.31
CA GLN A 33 10.64 12.88 -0.22
C GLN A 33 9.92 11.56 -0.45
N LYS A 34 8.68 11.59 -0.91
CA LYS A 34 7.91 10.39 -1.29
C LYS A 34 8.59 9.59 -2.41
N THR A 35 9.15 10.29 -3.41
CA THR A 35 9.92 9.64 -4.48
C THR A 35 11.14 8.93 -3.93
N LYS A 36 11.90 9.62 -3.09
CA LYS A 36 13.09 9.05 -2.45
C LYS A 36 12.74 7.83 -1.60
N ASP A 37 11.73 7.95 -0.75
CA ASP A 37 11.30 6.87 0.15
C ASP A 37 10.83 5.64 -0.64
N LYS A 38 10.13 5.83 -1.77
CA LYS A 38 9.74 4.73 -2.67
C LYS A 38 10.95 4.05 -3.31
N VAL A 39 11.95 4.82 -3.76
CA VAL A 39 13.18 4.27 -4.33
C VAL A 39 13.98 3.49 -3.30
N ASP A 40 14.16 4.05 -2.10
CA ASP A 40 14.85 3.39 -1.00
C ASP A 40 14.10 2.10 -0.59
N ARG A 41 12.77 2.16 -0.54
CA ARG A 41 11.93 1.00 -0.22
C ARG A 41 12.04 -0.13 -1.24
N ALA A 42 12.22 0.19 -2.52
CA ALA A 42 12.44 -0.84 -3.56
C ALA A 42 13.71 -1.66 -3.29
N VAL A 43 14.73 -1.05 -2.69
CA VAL A 43 15.97 -1.75 -2.30
C VAL A 43 15.68 -2.76 -1.19
N ASP A 44 14.85 -2.42 -0.21
CA ASP A 44 14.46 -3.31 0.90
C ASP A 44 13.58 -4.47 0.41
N LEU A 45 12.67 -4.20 -0.53
CA LEU A 45 11.78 -5.20 -1.11
C LEU A 45 12.47 -6.14 -2.11
N LYS A 46 13.64 -5.79 -2.58
CA LYS A 46 14.49 -6.63 -3.45
C LYS A 46 13.74 -7.19 -4.66
N ASP A 47 13.79 -8.52 -4.81
CA ASP A 47 13.21 -9.27 -5.94
C ASP A 47 11.66 -9.33 -5.89
N LEU A 48 11.02 -8.76 -4.88
CA LEU A 48 9.55 -8.70 -4.80
C LEU A 48 8.97 -7.64 -5.73
N VAL A 49 9.74 -6.58 -6.02
CA VAL A 49 9.33 -5.45 -6.86
C VAL A 49 10.25 -5.29 -8.06
N PRO A 50 9.84 -4.60 -9.13
CA PRO A 50 10.70 -4.34 -10.26
C PRO A 50 11.93 -3.54 -9.86
N LYS A 51 13.08 -3.88 -10.47
CA LYS A 51 14.33 -3.14 -10.25
C LYS A 51 14.22 -1.71 -10.79
N ILE A 52 14.57 -0.73 -9.95
CA ILE A 52 14.66 0.66 -10.39
C ILE A 52 15.76 0.82 -11.44
N LEU A 53 15.41 1.39 -12.59
CA LEU A 53 16.32 1.68 -13.72
C LEU A 53 16.96 3.05 -13.56
N SER A 54 16.16 4.05 -13.19
CA SER A 54 16.62 5.43 -12.99
C SER A 54 15.70 6.14 -12.02
N ASN A 55 16.22 7.17 -11.37
CA ASN A 55 15.47 8.04 -10.46
C ASN A 55 16.05 9.45 -10.46
N SER A 56 15.21 10.42 -10.09
CA SER A 56 15.54 11.82 -9.79
C SER A 56 14.65 12.31 -8.65
N SER A 57 14.67 13.60 -8.34
CA SER A 57 13.85 14.17 -7.25
C SER A 57 12.38 13.77 -7.31
N HIS A 58 11.77 13.80 -8.50
CA HIS A 58 10.33 13.61 -8.68
C HIS A 58 9.98 12.34 -9.46
N PHE A 59 10.97 11.64 -10.03
CA PHE A 59 10.74 10.49 -10.92
C PHE A 59 11.51 9.27 -10.46
N TYR A 60 10.90 8.11 -10.67
CA TYR A 60 11.64 6.85 -10.79
C TYR A 60 11.04 6.01 -11.92
N SER A 61 11.83 5.10 -12.45
CA SER A 61 11.41 4.22 -13.53
C SER A 61 11.83 2.78 -13.27
N TYR A 62 11.04 1.86 -13.82
CA TYR A 62 11.32 0.43 -13.80
C TYR A 62 10.78 -0.23 -15.08
N PRO A 63 11.25 -1.46 -15.43
CA PRO A 63 10.76 -2.16 -16.61
C PRO A 63 9.25 -2.42 -16.51
N PHE A 64 8.52 -2.29 -17.60
CA PHE A 64 7.14 -2.77 -17.66
C PHE A 64 7.13 -4.30 -17.48
N ILE A 65 6.31 -4.78 -16.59
CA ILE A 65 6.16 -6.21 -16.31
C ILE A 65 4.97 -6.74 -17.10
N GLU A 66 5.25 -7.63 -18.05
CA GLU A 66 4.20 -8.32 -18.81
C GLU A 66 3.58 -9.43 -17.96
N GLY A 67 2.26 -9.51 -17.97
CA GLY A 67 1.49 -10.50 -17.22
C GLY A 67 0.07 -10.03 -16.94
N ASN A 68 -0.69 -10.83 -16.22
CA ASN A 68 -2.04 -10.52 -15.80
C ASN A 68 -2.03 -10.01 -14.35
N LEU A 69 -2.95 -9.13 -14.01
CA LEU A 69 -3.19 -8.79 -12.61
C LEU A 69 -3.74 -10.02 -11.88
N LEU A 70 -3.32 -10.24 -10.65
CA LEU A 70 -3.83 -11.37 -9.86
C LEU A 70 -5.34 -11.28 -9.64
N SER A 71 -5.90 -10.06 -9.62
CA SER A 71 -7.36 -9.82 -9.56
C SER A 71 -8.12 -10.29 -10.80
N GLU A 72 -7.44 -10.47 -11.93
CA GLU A 72 -8.02 -10.94 -13.20
C GLU A 72 -7.90 -12.45 -13.37
N GLU A 73 -7.09 -13.12 -12.53
CA GLU A 73 -6.90 -14.56 -12.56
C GLU A 73 -8.08 -15.28 -11.91
N ASN A 74 -8.62 -16.27 -12.62
CA ASN A 74 -9.76 -17.08 -12.16
C ASN A 74 -9.36 -18.53 -11.82
N ASP A 75 -8.07 -18.84 -11.82
CA ASP A 75 -7.54 -20.16 -11.52
C ASP A 75 -7.10 -20.27 -10.05
N TYR A 76 -7.77 -21.11 -9.29
CA TYR A 76 -7.42 -21.38 -7.88
C TYR A 76 -5.97 -21.86 -7.69
N ALA A 77 -5.42 -22.61 -8.68
CA ALA A 77 -4.04 -23.06 -8.60
C ALA A 77 -3.03 -21.90 -8.65
N ILE A 78 -3.34 -20.84 -9.39
CA ILE A 78 -2.53 -19.61 -9.40
C ILE A 78 -2.59 -18.94 -8.02
N PHE A 79 -3.76 -18.87 -7.42
CA PHE A 79 -3.93 -18.29 -6.09
C PHE A 79 -3.21 -19.12 -5.01
N ASP A 80 -3.29 -20.44 -5.04
CA ASP A 80 -2.54 -21.30 -4.13
C ASP A 80 -1.03 -21.11 -4.27
N ASN A 81 -0.52 -21.01 -5.50
CA ASN A 81 0.88 -20.70 -5.77
C ASN A 81 1.27 -19.31 -5.26
N PHE A 82 0.38 -18.33 -5.37
CA PHE A 82 0.59 -17.01 -4.80
C PHE A 82 0.69 -17.06 -3.27
N LEU A 83 -0.16 -17.82 -2.58
CA LEU A 83 -0.06 -17.99 -1.12
C LEU A 83 1.26 -18.66 -0.72
N LEU A 84 1.74 -19.64 -1.49
CA LEU A 84 3.05 -20.24 -1.28
C LEU A 84 4.20 -19.25 -1.53
N PHE A 85 4.10 -18.39 -2.54
CA PHE A 85 5.03 -17.30 -2.78
C PHE A 85 5.05 -16.33 -1.61
N CYS A 86 3.89 -15.90 -1.12
CA CYS A 86 3.79 -15.04 0.06
C CYS A 86 4.49 -15.62 1.27
N LYS A 87 4.21 -16.89 1.58
CA LYS A 87 4.83 -17.60 2.70
C LYS A 87 6.36 -17.68 2.59
N LYS A 88 6.89 -17.85 1.37
CA LYS A 88 8.33 -18.07 1.14
C LYS A 88 9.12 -16.77 0.95
N LYS A 89 8.49 -15.72 0.41
CA LYS A 89 9.20 -14.54 -0.06
C LYS A 89 8.74 -13.24 0.61
N VAL A 90 7.46 -13.10 0.92
CA VAL A 90 6.89 -11.86 1.44
C VAL A 90 6.90 -11.85 2.97
N PHE A 91 6.40 -12.93 3.60
CA PHE A 91 6.21 -13.00 5.05
C PHE A 91 7.46 -13.52 5.77
N ASN A 92 8.60 -12.85 5.55
CA ASN A 92 9.82 -13.14 6.28
C ASN A 92 9.90 -12.20 7.49
N LYS A 93 9.75 -12.79 8.68
CA LYS A 93 9.82 -12.04 9.94
C LYS A 93 11.19 -11.38 10.09
N ILE A 94 11.19 -10.13 10.54
CA ILE A 94 12.38 -9.37 10.90
C ILE A 94 12.54 -9.43 12.41
N ASP A 95 13.74 -9.75 12.88
CA ASP A 95 14.05 -9.69 14.31
C ASP A 95 14.43 -8.25 14.67
N LEU A 96 13.68 -7.70 15.61
CA LEU A 96 13.86 -6.35 16.12
C LEU A 96 14.46 -6.38 17.53
N ASN A 97 15.35 -5.44 17.85
CA ASN A 97 15.77 -5.21 19.23
C ASN A 97 14.66 -4.52 20.04
N GLU A 98 14.87 -4.31 21.34
CA GLU A 98 13.83 -3.72 22.23
C GLU A 98 13.40 -2.33 21.80
N ASN A 99 14.33 -1.45 21.38
CA ASN A 99 14.00 -0.10 20.94
C ASN A 99 13.24 -0.11 19.60
N GLU A 100 13.69 -0.92 18.66
CA GLU A 100 13.02 -1.12 17.38
C GLU A 100 11.62 -1.69 17.57
N THR A 101 11.46 -2.66 18.47
CA THR A 101 10.15 -3.24 18.82
C THR A 101 9.20 -2.18 19.38
N LYS A 102 9.69 -1.33 20.27
CA LYS A 102 8.88 -0.22 20.82
C LYS A 102 8.46 0.76 19.73
N ASN A 103 9.38 1.14 18.84
CA ASN A 103 9.07 2.04 17.72
C ASN A 103 8.06 1.39 16.78
N PHE A 104 8.27 0.14 16.41
CA PHE A 104 7.35 -0.63 15.57
C PHE A 104 5.93 -0.68 16.15
N ASN A 105 5.78 -0.95 17.45
CA ASN A 105 4.46 -0.97 18.10
C ASN A 105 3.80 0.40 18.10
N ASN A 106 4.55 1.47 18.34
CA ASN A 106 4.05 2.85 18.24
C ASN A 106 3.60 3.18 16.81
N ASP A 107 4.38 2.80 15.80
CA ASP A 107 4.05 3.00 14.39
C ASP A 107 2.79 2.22 14.01
N CYS A 108 2.64 0.98 14.49
CA CYS A 108 1.42 0.19 14.31
C CYS A 108 0.22 0.87 14.96
N LEU A 109 0.36 1.36 16.19
CA LEU A 109 -0.71 2.06 16.91
C LEU A 109 -1.14 3.32 16.16
N SER A 110 -0.19 4.15 15.74
CA SER A 110 -0.45 5.35 14.95
C SER A 110 -1.15 5.02 13.62
N PHE A 111 -0.70 3.98 12.94
CA PHE A 111 -1.32 3.54 11.69
C PHE A 111 -2.75 3.07 11.87
N TYR A 112 -3.02 2.21 12.82
CA TYR A 112 -4.36 1.66 13.01
C TYR A 112 -5.31 2.64 13.70
N LYS A 113 -4.89 3.28 14.77
CA LYS A 113 -5.73 4.17 15.58
C LYS A 113 -5.85 5.57 14.99
N GLU A 114 -4.73 6.31 14.95
CA GLU A 114 -4.74 7.73 14.61
C GLU A 114 -5.22 7.97 13.17
N LYS A 115 -4.72 7.17 12.24
CA LYS A 115 -5.12 7.26 10.83
C LYS A 115 -6.60 6.92 10.63
N THR A 116 -7.13 5.93 11.37
CA THR A 116 -8.55 5.54 11.28
C THR A 116 -9.43 6.64 11.84
N ILE A 117 -9.12 7.14 13.04
CA ILE A 117 -9.85 8.24 13.68
C ILE A 117 -9.88 9.45 12.74
N LYS A 118 -8.70 9.90 12.27
CA LYS A 118 -8.60 11.04 11.36
C LYS A 118 -9.42 10.87 10.09
N ARG A 119 -9.45 9.66 9.51
CA ARG A 119 -10.24 9.39 8.30
C ARG A 119 -11.74 9.44 8.56
N VAL A 120 -12.18 8.96 9.71
CA VAL A 120 -13.60 9.01 10.10
C VAL A 120 -13.99 10.46 10.37
N GLU A 121 -13.18 11.24 11.10
CA GLU A 121 -13.41 12.68 11.31
C GLU A 121 -13.53 13.43 9.98
N MET A 122 -12.59 13.22 9.06
CA MET A 122 -12.63 13.83 7.72
C MET A 122 -13.88 13.42 6.92
N LEU A 123 -14.35 12.18 7.06
CA LEU A 123 -15.57 11.71 6.40
C LEU A 123 -16.80 12.42 6.96
N LEU A 124 -16.93 12.49 8.28
CA LEU A 124 -18.04 13.16 8.95
C LEU A 124 -18.09 14.63 8.56
N GLU A 125 -16.95 15.31 8.58
CA GLU A 125 -16.84 16.72 8.18
C GLU A 125 -17.20 16.93 6.69
N LYS A 126 -16.61 16.14 5.80
CA LYS A 126 -16.80 16.27 4.35
C LYS A 126 -18.26 16.03 3.92
N GLU A 127 -18.90 15.05 4.51
CA GLU A 127 -20.27 14.65 4.16
C GLU A 127 -21.32 15.33 5.05
N ASP A 128 -20.91 16.26 5.94
CA ASP A 128 -21.78 16.96 6.90
C ASP A 128 -22.66 16.00 7.71
N ILE A 129 -22.03 14.93 8.21
CA ILE A 129 -22.70 13.87 8.96
C ILE A 129 -22.53 14.10 10.46
N ASP A 130 -23.64 14.24 11.16
CA ASP A 130 -23.64 14.33 12.62
C ASP A 130 -23.18 13.00 13.28
N ASN A 131 -22.33 13.11 14.30
CA ASN A 131 -21.89 11.98 15.09
C ASN A 131 -22.97 11.59 16.13
N VAL A 132 -24.09 11.08 15.66
CA VAL A 132 -25.25 10.69 16.48
C VAL A 132 -25.54 9.20 16.36
N SER A 133 -26.36 8.67 17.28
CA SER A 133 -26.85 7.29 17.17
C SER A 133 -27.74 7.14 15.93
N TYR A 134 -27.61 6.02 15.25
CA TYR A 134 -28.35 5.71 14.03
C TYR A 134 -28.86 4.27 14.05
N GLU A 135 -29.67 3.91 13.08
CA GLU A 135 -30.24 2.57 12.95
C GLU A 135 -29.87 1.98 11.58
N VAL A 136 -29.34 0.76 11.58
CA VAL A 136 -29.03 -0.01 10.37
C VAL A 136 -29.82 -1.32 10.44
N ASN A 137 -30.71 -1.55 9.50
CA ASN A 137 -31.52 -2.76 9.41
C ASN A 137 -32.28 -3.09 10.72
N GLY A 138 -32.81 -2.09 11.42
CA GLY A 138 -33.52 -2.26 12.67
C GLY A 138 -32.63 -2.40 13.91
N ILE A 139 -31.30 -2.29 13.76
CA ILE A 139 -30.34 -2.37 14.85
C ILE A 139 -29.86 -0.96 15.20
N LYS A 140 -30.07 -0.55 16.46
CA LYS A 140 -29.53 0.71 16.98
C LYS A 140 -28.02 0.64 17.13
N CYS A 141 -27.34 1.58 16.50
CA CYS A 141 -25.89 1.72 16.55
C CYS A 141 -25.50 2.94 17.38
N LYS A 142 -24.40 2.84 18.12
CA LYS A 142 -23.76 4.00 18.75
C LYS A 142 -23.28 4.99 17.71
N PRO A 143 -23.05 6.28 18.07
CA PRO A 143 -22.31 7.21 17.21
C PRO A 143 -20.99 6.58 16.76
N ILE A 144 -20.57 6.86 15.52
CA ILE A 144 -19.39 6.19 14.94
C ILE A 144 -18.10 6.43 15.72
N MET A 145 -17.91 7.63 16.27
CA MET A 145 -16.74 7.92 17.11
C MET A 145 -16.75 7.10 18.41
N ASN A 146 -17.93 6.86 19.00
CA ASN A 146 -18.05 6.01 20.19
C ASN A 146 -17.85 4.52 19.88
N LEU A 147 -18.08 4.06 18.63
CA LEU A 147 -17.69 2.72 18.21
C LEU A 147 -16.17 2.57 18.14
N LEU A 148 -15.46 3.63 17.77
CA LEU A 148 -13.99 3.63 17.76
C LEU A 148 -13.41 3.56 19.19
N ASP A 149 -14.09 4.09 20.19
CA ASP A 149 -13.70 3.98 21.61
C ASP A 149 -13.79 2.55 22.14
N ASP A 150 -14.68 1.72 21.58
CA ASP A 150 -14.85 0.32 21.96
C ASP A 150 -13.78 -0.61 21.37
N ILE A 151 -12.93 -0.12 20.46
CA ILE A 151 -11.89 -0.92 19.82
C ILE A 151 -10.68 -1.09 20.73
N ASN A 152 -10.23 -2.33 20.90
CA ASN A 152 -8.96 -2.61 21.58
C ASN A 152 -7.78 -2.32 20.63
N TRP A 153 -7.37 -1.06 20.62
CA TRP A 153 -6.29 -0.59 19.76
C TRP A 153 -4.93 -1.20 20.10
N ASP A 154 -4.68 -1.52 21.37
CA ASP A 154 -3.43 -2.17 21.78
C ASP A 154 -3.32 -3.55 21.15
N TYR A 155 -4.40 -4.33 21.19
CA TYR A 155 -4.45 -5.64 20.53
C TYR A 155 -4.27 -5.53 19.00
N LEU A 156 -4.92 -4.57 18.35
CA LEU A 156 -4.79 -4.38 16.90
C LEU A 156 -3.41 -3.91 16.48
N SER A 157 -2.68 -3.24 17.36
CA SER A 157 -1.32 -2.77 17.11
C SER A 157 -0.22 -3.81 17.41
N GLU A 158 -0.59 -4.96 17.97
CA GLU A 158 0.31 -6.10 18.10
C GLU A 158 0.61 -6.68 16.71
N GLY A 159 1.61 -6.11 16.05
CA GLY A 159 2.04 -6.52 14.72
C GLY A 159 3.17 -7.55 14.74
N VAL A 160 3.37 -8.22 13.62
CA VAL A 160 4.59 -8.99 13.36
C VAL A 160 5.42 -8.22 12.34
N PRO A 161 6.67 -7.87 12.63
CA PRO A 161 7.50 -7.08 11.73
C PRO A 161 7.90 -7.89 10.50
N TYR A 162 7.49 -7.43 9.33
CA TYR A 162 7.88 -7.96 8.03
C TYR A 162 8.27 -6.83 7.10
N ASN A 163 9.04 -7.14 6.05
CA ASN A 163 9.19 -6.25 4.90
C ASN A 163 7.88 -6.23 4.11
N PHE A 164 6.94 -5.36 4.51
CA PHE A 164 5.63 -5.34 3.89
C PHE A 164 5.55 -4.37 2.70
N HIS A 165 4.69 -4.69 1.75
CA HIS A 165 4.48 -3.90 0.54
C HIS A 165 3.75 -2.58 0.79
N GLY A 166 2.88 -2.55 1.78
CA GLY A 166 2.11 -1.38 2.20
C GLY A 166 0.78 -1.16 1.45
N ASP A 167 0.60 -1.79 0.28
CA ASP A 167 -0.64 -1.76 -0.49
C ASP A 167 -0.84 -3.13 -1.18
N PHE A 168 -0.88 -4.17 -0.35
CA PHE A 168 -0.85 -5.56 -0.78
C PHE A 168 -2.26 -6.05 -1.16
N GLN A 169 -2.66 -5.73 -2.39
CA GLN A 169 -3.95 -6.08 -2.96
C GLN A 169 -3.74 -6.74 -4.34
N PRO A 170 -4.67 -7.58 -4.82
CA PRO A 170 -4.50 -8.34 -6.06
C PRO A 170 -4.25 -7.49 -7.30
N GLU A 171 -4.73 -6.24 -7.33
CA GLU A 171 -4.50 -5.27 -8.40
C GLU A 171 -3.04 -4.78 -8.47
N ASN A 172 -2.28 -4.94 -7.39
CA ASN A 172 -0.87 -4.56 -7.30
C ASN A 172 0.08 -5.76 -7.45
N ILE A 173 -0.41 -6.89 -7.97
CA ILE A 173 0.34 -8.13 -8.14
C ILE A 173 0.22 -8.60 -9.57
N ILE A 174 1.34 -8.69 -10.28
CA ILE A 174 1.40 -9.20 -11.63
C ILE A 174 1.85 -10.66 -11.58
N HIS A 175 1.04 -11.55 -12.16
CA HIS A 175 1.36 -12.94 -12.41
C HIS A 175 1.89 -13.11 -13.83
N SER A 176 3.06 -13.69 -13.98
CA SER A 176 3.67 -14.00 -15.29
C SER A 176 4.48 -15.30 -15.20
N ASN A 177 4.12 -16.29 -15.99
CA ASN A 177 4.84 -17.56 -16.12
C ASN A 177 5.17 -18.23 -14.76
N GLY A 178 4.20 -18.24 -13.83
CA GLY A 178 4.35 -18.84 -12.51
C GLY A 178 5.13 -17.98 -11.50
N ASN A 179 5.52 -16.76 -11.87
CA ASN A 179 6.17 -15.79 -10.99
C ASN A 179 5.21 -14.68 -10.61
N PHE A 180 5.45 -14.07 -9.45
CA PHE A 180 4.67 -12.92 -8.96
C PHE A 180 5.59 -11.73 -8.75
N THR A 181 5.18 -10.57 -9.26
CA THR A 181 5.88 -9.29 -9.09
C THR A 181 4.92 -8.30 -8.45
N LEU A 182 5.33 -7.65 -7.37
CA LEU A 182 4.55 -6.64 -6.68
C LEU A 182 4.84 -5.27 -7.29
N ILE A 183 3.79 -4.48 -7.54
CA ILE A 183 3.89 -3.11 -8.05
C ILE A 183 3.17 -2.13 -7.11
N ASP A 184 3.40 -0.84 -7.28
CA ASP A 184 2.73 0.22 -6.50
C ASP A 184 2.93 0.11 -4.97
N TRP A 185 4.14 -0.29 -4.54
CA TRP A 185 4.52 -0.34 -3.13
C TRP A 185 4.45 1.05 -2.48
N ARG A 186 4.16 1.06 -1.17
CA ARG A 186 4.15 2.28 -0.38
C ARG A 186 5.58 2.69 0.00
N GLU A 187 5.72 3.99 0.23
CA GLU A 187 6.85 4.57 0.93
C GLU A 187 7.04 3.94 2.32
N ARG A 188 8.18 4.15 2.95
CA ARG A 188 8.43 3.65 4.30
C ARG A 188 7.30 4.06 5.23
N PHE A 189 6.95 3.13 6.10
CA PHE A 189 6.01 3.32 7.18
C PHE A 189 6.78 3.27 8.49
N GLY A 190 6.76 4.36 9.27
CA GLY A 190 7.53 4.45 10.49
C GLY A 190 8.98 4.94 10.29
N THR A 191 9.73 4.92 11.37
CA THR A 191 11.10 5.44 11.46
C THR A 191 12.19 4.40 11.25
N SER A 192 11.82 3.16 10.92
CA SER A 192 12.78 2.07 10.72
C SER A 192 13.05 1.78 9.27
#